data_7266ac7ca198c30d673e03b43cd26ed6
#
_entry.id   7266ac7ca198c30d673e03b43cd26ed6
#
_cell.length_a   1.000
_cell.length_b   1.000
_cell.length_c   1.000
_cell.angle_alpha   90.00
_cell.angle_beta   90.00
_cell.angle_gamma   90.00
#
_symmetry.space_group_name_H-M   'P 1'
#
loop_
_entity.id
_entity.type
_entity.pdbx_description
1 polymer ?
#
loop_
_entity_poly.entity_id
_entity_poly.type
_entity_poly.pdbx_seq_one_letter_code
_entity_poly.pdbx_strand_id
1 'polypeptide(L)'
;MLEISGKTNLLEQNAYKYSLQDVAEPNLHRDIYTQGMVPKVPFNHRRVPMNMPEEIWITDTSLRDGQQSVEPYTVDQIVNIYKYLSRLGGPYGIIRQTEFFIYSKKDREALEKCMELGLKFPEITTWIRATKEDFRLVRDLGIRETGILVSCSDYHIFKKMKMTRRQAMDYYLATVADAFAAGVVPRCHLEDITRADFYGFVVPFVNELQKLSRQAGIPVKIRACDTMGYGIPYTEAALPRSVAGIIYGLQQYSDVPSECLEWHGHNDFYKAVVNASTAWLYGACAVNCSLLGIGERTGNIPLEAMVFEYASLRGSLDGMDPTVITEIADYFQHEIGYDIPPMTPFVGRDFNATRAGIHADGLLKDAEIYTIFDTEKLLNRPASVQVAKTSGLAGIAYWINQNYRLTGDAQIDKRDPLVLALKGWVDAEYEDGRQTVISSKELNAKIAELAPGRFAQV
;
A
#
# COMPACT_ATOMS: atom_id res chain seq x y z
N MET A 1 16.47 8.91 -36.73
CA MET A 1 17.35 10.05 -36.97
C MET A 1 17.96 10.42 -35.64
N LEU A 2 19.23 10.76 -35.57
CA LEU A 2 19.86 11.24 -34.31
C LEU A 2 19.64 12.76 -34.22
N GLU A 3 19.15 13.24 -33.11
CA GLU A 3 18.90 14.66 -32.88
C GLU A 3 19.40 15.03 -31.47
N ILE A 4 19.77 16.29 -31.28
CA ILE A 4 20.12 16.78 -29.95
C ILE A 4 18.83 17.03 -29.19
N SER A 5 18.66 16.31 -28.07
CA SER A 5 17.52 16.49 -27.18
C SER A 5 17.58 17.86 -26.50
N GLY A 6 16.49 18.62 -26.62
CA GLY A 6 16.38 19.91 -25.92
C GLY A 6 16.28 19.77 -24.40
N LYS A 7 15.97 18.57 -23.88
CA LYS A 7 15.89 18.30 -22.44
C LYS A 7 17.25 17.94 -21.82
N THR A 8 18.00 17.10 -22.52
CA THR A 8 19.25 16.52 -21.96
C THR A 8 20.52 17.14 -22.55
N ASN A 9 20.37 17.86 -23.65
CA ASN A 9 21.46 18.38 -24.49
C ASN A 9 22.42 17.28 -24.99
N LEU A 10 21.90 16.06 -25.10
CA LEU A 10 22.63 14.90 -25.61
C LEU A 10 22.12 14.53 -27.00
N LEU A 11 22.98 13.87 -27.76
CA LEU A 11 22.59 13.28 -29.03
C LEU A 11 21.75 12.02 -28.76
N GLU A 12 20.47 12.11 -29.05
CA GLU A 12 19.51 11.04 -28.85
C GLU A 12 18.93 10.57 -30.18
N GLN A 13 18.56 9.30 -30.25
CA GLN A 13 17.77 8.82 -31.38
C GLN A 13 16.33 9.31 -31.20
N ASN A 14 15.74 9.90 -32.24
CA ASN A 14 14.34 10.29 -32.23
C ASN A 14 13.50 9.14 -31.67
N ALA A 15 12.65 9.44 -30.70
CA ALA A 15 11.75 8.48 -30.14
C ALA A 15 10.95 7.79 -31.24
N TYR A 16 10.97 6.47 -31.26
CA TYR A 16 10.17 5.69 -32.18
C TYR A 16 8.69 5.98 -31.89
N LYS A 17 7.94 6.43 -32.91
CA LYS A 17 6.51 6.66 -32.77
C LYS A 17 5.78 5.33 -32.85
N TYR A 18 5.34 4.84 -31.72
CA TYR A 18 4.51 3.66 -31.68
C TYR A 18 3.10 3.98 -32.18
N SER A 19 2.57 3.13 -33.04
CA SER A 19 1.21 3.22 -33.55
C SER A 19 0.38 2.04 -33.04
N LEU A 20 -0.94 2.23 -32.95
CA LEU A 20 -1.84 1.14 -32.57
C LEU A 20 -1.67 -0.05 -33.52
N GLN A 21 -1.46 -1.22 -32.92
CA GLN A 21 -1.46 -2.52 -33.59
C GLN A 21 -2.84 -3.16 -33.38
N ASP A 22 -3.77 -2.89 -34.28
CA ASP A 22 -5.12 -3.45 -34.23
C ASP A 22 -5.10 -4.88 -34.79
N VAL A 23 -4.76 -5.82 -33.90
CA VAL A 23 -4.60 -7.24 -34.25
C VAL A 23 -5.97 -7.94 -34.32
N ALA A 24 -6.10 -8.96 -35.20
CA ALA A 24 -7.32 -9.75 -35.33
C ALA A 24 -7.51 -10.72 -34.14
N GLU A 25 -6.40 -11.24 -33.61
CA GLU A 25 -6.39 -12.20 -32.52
C GLU A 25 -5.66 -11.64 -31.28
N PRO A 26 -6.12 -11.97 -30.05
CA PRO A 26 -5.52 -11.46 -28.83
C PRO A 26 -4.09 -11.96 -28.63
N ASN A 27 -3.17 -11.07 -28.26
CA ASN A 27 -1.87 -11.43 -27.75
C ASN A 27 -2.00 -11.74 -26.26
N LEU A 28 -2.04 -13.01 -25.90
CA LEU A 28 -2.17 -13.49 -24.53
C LEU A 28 -0.83 -13.74 -23.85
N HIS A 29 0.30 -13.40 -24.49
CA HIS A 29 1.66 -13.62 -23.99
C HIS A 29 1.85 -15.04 -23.44
N ARG A 30 1.47 -16.06 -24.25
CA ARG A 30 1.47 -17.46 -23.82
C ARG A 30 2.85 -18.06 -23.55
N ASP A 31 3.90 -17.40 -24.01
CA ASP A 31 5.29 -17.69 -23.63
C ASP A 31 5.61 -17.34 -22.18
N ILE A 32 4.84 -16.43 -21.57
CA ILE A 32 4.93 -15.98 -20.17
C ILE A 32 3.79 -16.61 -19.34
N TYR A 33 2.56 -16.45 -19.79
CA TYR A 33 1.33 -16.83 -19.07
C TYR A 33 0.74 -18.12 -19.64
N THR A 34 1.30 -19.23 -19.24
CA THR A 34 0.93 -20.56 -19.78
C THR A 34 -0.37 -21.13 -19.20
N GLN A 35 -0.96 -20.53 -18.17
CA GLN A 35 -2.11 -20.97 -17.38
C GLN A 35 -1.86 -22.26 -16.56
N GLY A 36 -1.19 -23.25 -17.10
CA GLY A 36 -0.91 -24.50 -16.40
C GLY A 36 0.32 -24.47 -15.47
N MET A 37 1.06 -23.36 -15.46
CA MET A 37 2.25 -23.16 -14.62
C MET A 37 2.30 -21.73 -14.12
N VAL A 38 3.04 -21.51 -13.01
CA VAL A 38 3.36 -20.15 -12.54
C VAL A 38 4.02 -19.37 -13.68
N PRO A 39 3.56 -18.12 -13.96
CA PRO A 39 4.13 -17.32 -15.02
C PRO A 39 5.62 -17.08 -14.80
N LYS A 40 6.43 -17.33 -15.83
CA LYS A 40 7.87 -17.10 -15.75
C LYS A 40 8.22 -15.61 -15.76
N VAL A 41 9.39 -15.28 -15.23
CA VAL A 41 9.96 -13.92 -15.30
C VAL A 41 10.83 -13.84 -16.56
N PRO A 42 10.44 -13.09 -17.59
CA PRO A 42 11.28 -12.86 -18.75
C PRO A 42 12.31 -11.77 -18.46
N PHE A 43 13.51 -11.93 -18.95
CA PHE A 43 14.59 -10.93 -18.91
C PHE A 43 15.00 -10.56 -20.34
N ASN A 44 15.36 -9.31 -20.57
CA ASN A 44 15.82 -8.83 -21.88
C ASN A 44 17.15 -8.07 -21.81
N HIS A 45 17.80 -8.06 -20.65
CA HIS A 45 19.10 -7.41 -20.40
C HIS A 45 19.09 -5.89 -20.64
N ARG A 46 17.92 -5.25 -20.64
CA ARG A 46 17.77 -3.80 -20.75
C ARG A 46 17.65 -3.20 -19.37
N ARG A 47 18.47 -2.21 -19.07
CA ARG A 47 18.39 -1.40 -17.86
C ARG A 47 17.76 -0.06 -18.21
N VAL A 48 16.80 0.36 -17.41
CA VAL A 48 16.27 1.72 -17.45
C VAL A 48 16.85 2.52 -16.29
N PRO A 49 17.14 3.82 -16.47
CA PRO A 49 17.69 4.63 -15.40
C PRO A 49 16.66 4.88 -14.31
N MET A 50 17.10 4.89 -13.04
CA MET A 50 16.30 5.44 -11.97
C MET A 50 16.10 6.94 -12.17
N ASN A 51 14.91 7.42 -11.88
CA ASN A 51 14.54 8.82 -11.95
C ASN A 51 13.46 9.13 -10.92
N MET A 52 13.80 9.01 -9.64
CA MET A 52 12.84 9.28 -8.55
C MET A 52 12.43 10.75 -8.61
N PRO A 53 11.12 11.06 -8.61
CA PRO A 53 10.63 12.43 -8.57
C PRO A 53 11.04 13.17 -7.31
N GLU A 54 11.10 14.49 -7.39
CA GLU A 54 11.40 15.35 -6.24
C GLU A 54 10.32 15.18 -5.15
N GLU A 55 9.06 15.10 -5.55
CA GLU A 55 7.94 14.78 -4.65
C GLU A 55 7.39 13.38 -4.95
N ILE A 56 7.18 12.60 -3.90
CA ILE A 56 6.44 11.33 -3.94
C ILE A 56 5.35 11.35 -2.87
N TRP A 57 4.25 10.63 -3.09
CA TRP A 57 3.14 10.58 -2.16
C TRP A 57 2.35 9.27 -2.27
N ILE A 58 1.49 9.07 -1.28
CA ILE A 58 0.59 7.93 -1.17
C ILE A 58 -0.83 8.39 -1.52
N THR A 59 -1.59 7.56 -2.21
CA THR A 59 -3.04 7.69 -2.33
C THR A 59 -3.70 6.49 -1.69
N ASP A 60 -4.87 6.70 -1.12
CA ASP A 60 -5.63 5.67 -0.42
C ASP A 60 -6.82 5.19 -1.25
N THR A 61 -7.08 3.88 -1.17
CA THR A 61 -8.24 3.23 -1.77
C THR A 61 -8.98 2.32 -0.79
N SER A 62 -8.74 2.48 0.52
CA SER A 62 -9.40 1.68 1.57
C SER A 62 -10.92 1.76 1.51
N LEU A 63 -11.44 2.96 1.19
CA LEU A 63 -12.87 3.23 1.14
C LEU A 63 -13.53 2.84 -0.20
N ARG A 64 -12.75 2.43 -1.19
CA ARG A 64 -13.22 1.95 -2.48
C ARG A 64 -12.81 0.50 -2.72
N ASP A 65 -11.54 0.25 -3.07
CA ASP A 65 -11.04 -1.09 -3.42
C ASP A 65 -10.95 -2.02 -2.19
N GLY A 66 -10.47 -1.46 -1.08
CA GLY A 66 -10.43 -2.17 0.20
C GLY A 66 -11.84 -2.64 0.63
N GLN A 67 -12.82 -1.74 0.60
CA GLN A 67 -14.20 -2.04 1.00
C GLN A 67 -14.88 -3.14 0.16
N GLN A 68 -14.38 -3.45 -1.05
CA GLN A 68 -14.94 -4.51 -1.88
C GLN A 68 -14.65 -5.92 -1.35
N SER A 69 -13.66 -6.08 -0.49
CA SER A 69 -13.22 -7.38 0.04
C SER A 69 -13.64 -7.65 1.48
N VAL A 70 -14.33 -6.72 2.11
CA VAL A 70 -14.84 -6.83 3.49
C VAL A 70 -16.32 -6.44 3.54
N GLU A 71 -16.94 -6.63 4.70
CA GLU A 71 -18.30 -6.10 4.92
C GLU A 71 -18.30 -4.58 4.72
N PRO A 72 -19.32 -4.04 4.03
CA PRO A 72 -19.39 -2.61 3.74
C PRO A 72 -19.37 -1.75 5.02
N TYR A 73 -18.42 -0.84 5.12
CA TYR A 73 -18.30 0.07 6.25
C TYR A 73 -19.57 0.89 6.46
N THR A 74 -19.89 1.18 7.72
CA THR A 74 -20.94 2.15 8.08
C THR A 74 -20.48 3.57 7.75
N VAL A 75 -21.42 4.51 7.76
CA VAL A 75 -21.10 5.95 7.57
C VAL A 75 -20.07 6.43 8.60
N ASP A 76 -20.27 6.07 9.87
CA ASP A 76 -19.37 6.51 10.94
C ASP A 76 -17.99 5.85 10.84
N GLN A 77 -17.92 4.59 10.40
CA GLN A 77 -16.63 3.92 10.12
C GLN A 77 -15.88 4.62 8.99
N ILE A 78 -16.55 4.98 7.89
CA ILE A 78 -15.94 5.74 6.79
C ILE A 78 -15.38 7.07 7.28
N VAL A 79 -16.16 7.82 8.05
CA VAL A 79 -15.73 9.12 8.62
C VAL A 79 -14.52 8.95 9.55
N ASN A 80 -14.49 7.91 10.38
CA ASN A 80 -13.37 7.64 11.28
C ASN A 80 -12.11 7.23 10.51
N ILE A 81 -12.24 6.36 9.50
CA ILE A 81 -11.12 5.98 8.61
C ILE A 81 -10.54 7.22 7.92
N TYR A 82 -11.39 8.11 7.41
CA TYR A 82 -10.96 9.37 6.79
C TYR A 82 -10.19 10.28 7.76
N LYS A 83 -10.65 10.38 9.02
CA LYS A 83 -9.92 11.12 10.07
C LYS A 83 -8.56 10.48 10.40
N TYR A 84 -8.49 9.15 10.48
CA TYR A 84 -7.24 8.44 10.69
C TYR A 84 -6.25 8.67 9.55
N LEU A 85 -6.70 8.60 8.30
CA LEU A 85 -5.86 8.90 7.13
C LEU A 85 -5.29 10.33 7.18
N SER A 86 -6.10 11.31 7.60
CA SER A 86 -5.66 12.69 7.73
C SER A 86 -4.63 12.87 8.84
N ARG A 87 -4.85 12.25 10.01
CA ARG A 87 -3.91 12.30 11.13
C ARG A 87 -2.58 11.61 10.77
N LEU A 88 -2.66 10.41 10.20
CA LEU A 88 -1.49 9.65 9.76
C LEU A 88 -0.69 10.43 8.71
N GLY A 89 -1.36 11.01 7.71
CA GLY A 89 -0.74 11.70 6.60
C GLY A 89 -0.14 13.07 6.96
N GLY A 90 -0.57 13.65 8.08
CA GLY A 90 -0.10 14.96 8.53
C GLY A 90 -0.49 16.11 7.60
N PRO A 91 0.09 17.32 7.81
CA PRO A 91 -0.39 18.53 7.17
C PRO A 91 0.13 18.75 5.73
N TYR A 92 1.14 18.00 5.29
CA TYR A 92 1.82 18.27 4.02
C TYR A 92 1.30 17.44 2.83
N GLY A 93 0.31 16.56 3.06
CA GLY A 93 -0.32 15.78 1.99
C GLY A 93 0.55 14.66 1.45
N ILE A 94 1.31 13.98 2.32
CA ILE A 94 2.02 12.77 1.93
C ILE A 94 1.03 11.64 1.68
N ILE A 95 -0.04 11.50 2.48
CA ILE A 95 -1.25 10.78 2.07
C ILE A 95 -2.13 11.82 1.38
N ARG A 96 -2.05 11.85 0.04
CA ARG A 96 -2.57 12.98 -0.74
C ARG A 96 -4.04 12.89 -1.05
N GLN A 97 -4.53 11.72 -1.41
CA GLN A 97 -5.90 11.50 -1.90
C GLN A 97 -6.48 10.22 -1.33
N THR A 98 -7.81 10.16 -1.21
CA THR A 98 -8.56 8.94 -0.93
C THR A 98 -9.77 8.81 -1.85
N GLU A 99 -10.11 7.58 -2.24
CA GLU A 99 -11.16 7.28 -3.21
C GLU A 99 -12.46 6.85 -2.54
N PHE A 100 -13.58 7.44 -2.97
CA PHE A 100 -14.92 7.13 -2.52
C PHE A 100 -15.80 6.53 -3.61
N PHE A 101 -16.72 5.64 -3.24
CA PHE A 101 -17.93 5.39 -4.01
C PHE A 101 -18.97 6.49 -3.77
N ILE A 102 -19.85 6.73 -4.78
CA ILE A 102 -20.86 7.79 -4.71
C ILE A 102 -22.27 7.34 -5.12
N TYR A 103 -22.49 6.06 -5.32
CA TYR A 103 -23.75 5.59 -5.90
C TYR A 103 -24.85 5.38 -4.87
N SER A 104 -24.54 4.80 -3.72
CA SER A 104 -25.54 4.55 -2.69
C SER A 104 -25.83 5.79 -1.86
N LYS A 105 -27.02 5.82 -1.22
CA LYS A 105 -27.35 6.87 -0.26
C LYS A 105 -26.33 6.94 0.88
N LYS A 106 -25.87 5.77 1.36
CA LYS A 106 -24.87 5.63 2.41
C LYS A 106 -23.53 6.28 1.98
N ASP A 107 -23.08 5.98 0.75
CA ASP A 107 -21.80 6.49 0.26
C ASP A 107 -21.81 8.02 0.17
N ARG A 108 -22.92 8.59 -0.32
CA ARG A 108 -23.09 10.05 -0.42
C ARG A 108 -23.15 10.72 0.95
N GLU A 109 -23.90 10.15 1.90
CA GLU A 109 -23.95 10.65 3.28
C GLU A 109 -22.56 10.62 3.93
N ALA A 110 -21.80 9.54 3.77
CA ALA A 110 -20.44 9.44 4.29
C ALA A 110 -19.50 10.47 3.65
N LEU A 111 -19.58 10.64 2.34
CA LEU A 111 -18.82 11.62 1.58
C LEU A 111 -19.11 13.05 2.08
N GLU A 112 -20.39 13.43 2.18
CA GLU A 112 -20.82 14.75 2.65
C GLU A 112 -20.28 15.03 4.06
N LYS A 113 -20.42 14.07 4.99
CA LYS A 113 -19.84 14.20 6.35
C LYS A 113 -18.32 14.35 6.34
N CYS A 114 -17.62 13.64 5.46
CA CYS A 114 -16.17 13.79 5.32
C CYS A 114 -15.79 15.18 4.77
N MET A 115 -16.54 15.70 3.80
CA MET A 115 -16.33 17.04 3.25
C MET A 115 -16.59 18.14 4.29
N GLU A 116 -17.62 17.98 5.14
CA GLU A 116 -17.94 18.90 6.24
C GLU A 116 -16.82 19.04 7.28
N LEU A 117 -15.92 18.04 7.40
CA LEU A 117 -14.76 18.13 8.28
C LEU A 117 -13.75 19.20 7.84
N GLY A 118 -13.78 19.62 6.57
CA GLY A 118 -12.90 20.67 6.05
C GLY A 118 -11.41 20.31 6.09
N LEU A 119 -11.08 19.01 6.14
CA LEU A 119 -9.68 18.55 6.16
C LEU A 119 -9.03 18.83 4.80
N LYS A 120 -7.80 19.37 4.83
CA LYS A 120 -7.06 19.66 3.61
C LYS A 120 -6.58 18.37 2.91
N PHE A 121 -6.15 17.40 3.69
CA PHE A 121 -5.66 16.10 3.22
C PHE A 121 -6.23 14.96 4.07
N PRO A 122 -6.43 13.78 3.45
CA PRO A 122 -6.38 13.53 2.01
C PRO A 122 -7.49 14.23 1.25
N GLU A 123 -7.20 14.68 0.02
CA GLU A 123 -8.21 15.18 -0.89
C GLU A 123 -9.16 14.05 -1.29
N ILE A 124 -10.44 14.37 -1.35
CA ILE A 124 -11.47 13.40 -1.74
C ILE A 124 -11.50 13.26 -3.25
N THR A 125 -11.38 12.04 -3.73
CA THR A 125 -11.60 11.64 -5.12
C THR A 125 -12.67 10.55 -5.18
N THR A 126 -13.14 10.24 -6.38
CA THR A 126 -14.17 9.23 -6.59
C THR A 126 -13.73 8.18 -7.60
N TRP A 127 -14.47 7.08 -7.67
CA TRP A 127 -14.40 6.12 -8.73
C TRP A 127 -15.80 5.86 -9.28
N ILE A 128 -15.95 5.89 -10.61
CA ILE A 128 -17.23 5.84 -11.31
C ILE A 128 -17.21 4.86 -12.49
N ARG A 129 -18.41 4.50 -12.98
CA ARG A 129 -18.60 3.69 -14.19
C ARG A 129 -18.32 4.43 -15.47
N ALA A 130 -18.09 5.75 -15.36
CA ALA A 130 -17.72 6.62 -16.47
C ALA A 130 -18.82 6.84 -17.51
N THR A 131 -20.06 7.04 -17.07
CA THR A 131 -21.14 7.60 -17.89
C THR A 131 -21.16 9.13 -17.82
N LYS A 132 -21.85 9.77 -18.76
CA LYS A 132 -22.02 11.26 -18.76
C LYS A 132 -22.70 11.73 -17.48
N GLU A 133 -23.68 10.98 -16.99
CA GLU A 133 -24.41 11.24 -15.77
C GLU A 133 -23.49 11.15 -14.55
N ASP A 134 -22.61 10.15 -14.53
CA ASP A 134 -21.65 9.97 -13.46
C ASP A 134 -20.66 11.16 -13.38
N PHE A 135 -20.17 11.66 -14.51
CA PHE A 135 -19.29 12.84 -14.52
C PHE A 135 -19.99 14.11 -14.03
N ARG A 136 -21.27 14.29 -14.38
CA ARG A 136 -22.09 15.39 -13.85
C ARG A 136 -22.25 15.28 -12.34
N LEU A 137 -22.53 14.07 -11.85
CA LEU A 137 -22.65 13.82 -10.41
C LEU A 137 -21.35 14.17 -9.67
N VAL A 138 -20.19 13.76 -10.18
CA VAL A 138 -18.88 14.13 -9.61
C VAL A 138 -18.70 15.64 -9.53
N ARG A 139 -18.99 16.34 -10.64
CA ARG A 139 -18.91 17.81 -10.68
C ARG A 139 -19.90 18.47 -9.71
N ASP A 140 -21.14 18.01 -9.69
CA ASP A 140 -22.20 18.58 -8.86
C ASP A 140 -21.96 18.38 -7.35
N LEU A 141 -21.17 17.35 -6.99
CA LEU A 141 -20.63 17.14 -5.64
C LEU A 141 -19.39 18.03 -5.34
N GLY A 142 -18.92 18.83 -6.28
CA GLY A 142 -17.74 19.68 -6.12
C GLY A 142 -16.40 18.94 -6.16
N ILE A 143 -16.39 17.69 -6.58
CA ILE A 143 -15.19 16.85 -6.67
C ILE A 143 -14.50 17.10 -8.01
N ARG A 144 -13.18 17.29 -7.97
CA ARG A 144 -12.39 17.68 -9.15
C ARG A 144 -11.85 16.51 -9.96
N GLU A 145 -11.64 15.36 -9.33
CA GLU A 145 -10.95 14.22 -9.91
C GLU A 145 -11.72 12.92 -9.66
N THR A 146 -11.78 12.07 -10.68
CA THR A 146 -12.39 10.75 -10.57
C THR A 146 -11.60 9.67 -11.29
N GLY A 147 -11.55 8.48 -10.71
CA GLY A 147 -11.03 7.29 -11.34
C GLY A 147 -12.02 6.70 -12.35
N ILE A 148 -11.52 6.26 -13.49
CA ILE A 148 -12.26 5.52 -14.52
C ILE A 148 -11.50 4.27 -14.92
N LEU A 149 -12.20 3.16 -15.08
CA LEU A 149 -11.60 1.90 -15.44
C LEU A 149 -11.33 1.86 -16.96
N VAL A 150 -10.09 1.57 -17.32
CA VAL A 150 -9.61 1.44 -18.68
C VAL A 150 -8.86 0.13 -18.81
N SER A 151 -9.52 -0.93 -19.25
CA SER A 151 -8.87 -2.22 -19.45
C SER A 151 -7.92 -2.17 -20.65
N CYS A 152 -6.66 -2.56 -20.47
CA CYS A 152 -5.63 -2.41 -21.49
C CYS A 152 -4.99 -3.73 -21.96
N SER A 153 -5.28 -4.86 -21.32
CA SER A 153 -4.82 -6.17 -21.81
C SER A 153 -5.80 -6.80 -22.81
N ASP A 154 -5.27 -7.59 -23.72
CA ASP A 154 -6.09 -8.35 -24.66
C ASP A 154 -6.98 -9.40 -23.98
N TYR A 155 -6.63 -9.82 -22.74
CA TYR A 155 -7.52 -10.62 -21.93
C TYR A 155 -8.85 -9.91 -21.64
N HIS A 156 -8.79 -8.63 -21.35
CA HIS A 156 -9.98 -7.82 -21.07
C HIS A 156 -10.63 -7.32 -22.35
N ILE A 157 -9.85 -6.77 -23.29
CA ILE A 157 -10.39 -6.19 -24.51
C ILE A 157 -11.16 -7.25 -25.31
N PHE A 158 -10.51 -8.37 -25.64
CA PHE A 158 -11.12 -9.39 -26.50
C PHE A 158 -12.07 -10.32 -25.75
N LYS A 159 -11.70 -10.78 -24.52
CA LYS A 159 -12.48 -11.80 -23.83
C LYS A 159 -13.61 -11.26 -22.96
N LYS A 160 -13.38 -10.12 -22.27
CA LYS A 160 -14.36 -9.49 -21.39
C LYS A 160 -15.26 -8.52 -22.18
N MET A 161 -14.67 -7.60 -22.93
CA MET A 161 -15.39 -6.53 -23.62
C MET A 161 -15.88 -6.95 -25.00
N LYS A 162 -15.32 -8.00 -25.63
CA LYS A 162 -15.63 -8.46 -26.98
C LYS A 162 -15.42 -7.38 -28.04
N MET A 163 -14.34 -6.60 -27.89
CA MET A 163 -13.95 -5.50 -28.78
C MET A 163 -12.61 -5.78 -29.44
N THR A 164 -12.35 -5.11 -30.58
CA THR A 164 -10.99 -4.95 -31.09
C THR A 164 -10.25 -3.88 -30.29
N ARG A 165 -8.93 -3.82 -30.41
CA ARG A 165 -8.13 -2.77 -29.76
C ARG A 165 -8.57 -1.36 -30.21
N ARG A 166 -8.90 -1.19 -31.48
CA ARG A 166 -9.40 0.08 -32.02
C ARG A 166 -10.72 0.47 -31.36
N GLN A 167 -11.68 -0.43 -31.28
CA GLN A 167 -12.96 -0.16 -30.67
C GLN A 167 -12.82 0.19 -29.18
N ALA A 168 -11.94 -0.50 -28.44
CA ALA A 168 -11.68 -0.20 -27.04
C ALA A 168 -11.02 1.19 -26.88
N MET A 169 -10.04 1.51 -27.71
CA MET A 169 -9.40 2.81 -27.72
C MET A 169 -10.41 3.93 -27.97
N ASP A 170 -11.22 3.83 -29.03
CA ASP A 170 -12.21 4.84 -29.42
C ASP A 170 -13.26 5.03 -28.30
N TYR A 171 -13.70 3.93 -27.66
CA TYR A 171 -14.62 3.96 -26.53
C TYR A 171 -14.05 4.73 -25.34
N TYR A 172 -12.80 4.44 -24.96
CA TYR A 172 -12.17 5.10 -23.81
C TYR A 172 -11.84 6.56 -24.10
N LEU A 173 -11.40 6.90 -25.30
CA LEU A 173 -11.16 8.29 -25.69
C LEU A 173 -12.44 9.13 -25.66
N ALA A 174 -13.56 8.58 -26.11
CA ALA A 174 -14.86 9.24 -26.00
C ALA A 174 -15.26 9.46 -24.51
N THR A 175 -15.04 8.45 -23.66
CA THR A 175 -15.29 8.54 -22.22
C THR A 175 -14.46 9.66 -21.56
N VAL A 176 -13.18 9.75 -21.90
CA VAL A 176 -12.30 10.80 -21.35
C VAL A 176 -12.70 12.18 -21.88
N ALA A 177 -13.12 12.29 -23.14
CA ALA A 177 -13.65 13.54 -23.68
C ALA A 177 -14.91 14.00 -22.93
N ASP A 178 -15.80 13.10 -22.52
CA ASP A 178 -16.97 13.40 -21.70
C ASP A 178 -16.58 13.91 -20.29
N ALA A 179 -15.50 13.37 -19.67
CA ALA A 179 -14.97 13.87 -18.42
C ALA A 179 -14.45 15.30 -18.57
N PHE A 180 -13.67 15.58 -19.61
CA PHE A 180 -13.18 16.93 -19.90
C PHE A 180 -14.32 17.93 -20.14
N ALA A 181 -15.35 17.51 -20.89
CA ALA A 181 -16.53 18.34 -21.15
C ALA A 181 -17.30 18.67 -19.83
N ALA A 182 -17.22 17.80 -18.82
CA ALA A 182 -17.76 18.04 -17.51
C ALA A 182 -16.83 18.87 -16.59
N GLY A 183 -15.60 19.17 -17.02
CA GLY A 183 -14.61 19.89 -16.23
C GLY A 183 -13.96 19.04 -15.13
N VAL A 184 -14.01 17.71 -15.27
CA VAL A 184 -13.48 16.73 -14.29
C VAL A 184 -12.14 16.19 -14.79
N VAL A 185 -11.17 16.08 -13.89
CA VAL A 185 -9.87 15.45 -14.14
C VAL A 185 -10.05 13.92 -14.15
N PRO A 186 -9.88 13.23 -15.27
CA PRO A 186 -9.95 11.78 -15.32
C PRO A 186 -8.64 11.15 -14.87
N ARG A 187 -8.69 10.19 -13.96
CA ARG A 187 -7.60 9.28 -13.66
C ARG A 187 -7.89 7.93 -14.32
N CYS A 188 -7.20 7.66 -15.42
CA CYS A 188 -7.37 6.43 -16.17
C CYS A 188 -6.64 5.27 -15.48
N HIS A 189 -7.39 4.31 -14.94
CA HIS A 189 -6.85 3.09 -14.37
C HIS A 189 -6.59 2.09 -15.49
N LEU A 190 -5.33 1.94 -15.90
CA LEU A 190 -4.91 0.99 -16.94
C LEU A 190 -4.94 -0.44 -16.36
N GLU A 191 -6.15 -1.00 -16.29
CA GLU A 191 -6.39 -2.34 -15.72
C GLU A 191 -5.59 -3.40 -16.49
N ASP A 192 -4.86 -4.23 -15.71
CA ASP A 192 -4.11 -5.38 -16.20
C ASP A 192 -2.92 -5.02 -17.12
N ILE A 193 -2.22 -3.92 -16.79
CA ILE A 193 -1.10 -3.41 -17.59
C ILE A 193 0.06 -4.43 -17.68
N THR A 194 0.24 -5.26 -16.64
CA THR A 194 1.30 -6.27 -16.56
C THR A 194 1.08 -7.46 -17.51
N ARG A 195 -0.06 -7.53 -18.21
CA ARG A 195 -0.34 -8.49 -19.30
C ARG A 195 -0.70 -7.79 -20.62
N ALA A 196 -0.57 -6.48 -20.70
CA ALA A 196 -0.93 -5.72 -21.87
C ALA A 196 0.21 -5.72 -22.93
N ASP A 197 -0.16 -5.53 -24.18
CA ASP A 197 0.79 -5.19 -25.24
C ASP A 197 1.21 -3.72 -25.08
N PHE A 198 2.34 -3.54 -24.39
CA PHE A 198 2.80 -2.22 -23.98
C PHE A 198 3.05 -1.28 -25.18
N TYR A 199 3.76 -1.77 -26.19
CA TYR A 199 4.10 -0.96 -27.36
C TYR A 199 3.01 -0.92 -28.42
N GLY A 200 2.24 -1.99 -28.56
CA GLY A 200 1.18 -2.09 -29.60
C GLY A 200 -0.15 -1.51 -29.17
N PHE A 201 -0.40 -1.35 -27.86
CA PHE A 201 -1.65 -0.77 -27.37
C PHE A 201 -1.46 0.33 -26.32
N VAL A 202 -0.71 0.07 -25.23
CA VAL A 202 -0.67 1.00 -24.07
C VAL A 202 -0.07 2.35 -24.48
N VAL A 203 1.13 2.35 -25.06
CA VAL A 203 1.80 3.60 -25.49
C VAL A 203 0.98 4.37 -26.52
N PRO A 204 0.49 3.77 -27.64
CA PRO A 204 -0.37 4.48 -28.59
C PRO A 204 -1.63 5.07 -27.96
N PHE A 205 -2.28 4.32 -27.07
CA PHE A 205 -3.49 4.77 -26.37
C PHE A 205 -3.20 5.97 -25.45
N VAL A 206 -2.16 5.88 -24.61
CA VAL A 206 -1.79 6.98 -23.71
C VAL A 206 -1.34 8.22 -24.47
N ASN A 207 -0.71 8.07 -25.65
CA ASN A 207 -0.38 9.20 -26.54
C ASN A 207 -1.64 9.94 -27.00
N GLU A 208 -2.72 9.22 -27.36
CA GLU A 208 -3.99 9.88 -27.71
C GLU A 208 -4.66 10.53 -26.49
N LEU A 209 -4.57 9.91 -25.28
CA LEU A 209 -5.03 10.56 -24.06
C LEU A 209 -4.29 11.87 -23.77
N GLN A 210 -2.97 11.90 -23.91
CA GLN A 210 -2.15 13.11 -23.74
C GLN A 210 -2.49 14.19 -24.77
N LYS A 211 -2.81 13.79 -25.98
CA LYS A 211 -3.28 14.72 -27.04
C LYS A 211 -4.62 15.35 -26.66
N LEU A 212 -5.60 14.54 -26.23
CA LEU A 212 -6.89 15.04 -25.73
C LEU A 212 -6.72 15.97 -24.52
N SER A 213 -5.87 15.61 -23.58
CA SER A 213 -5.54 16.41 -22.40
C SER A 213 -5.03 17.81 -22.80
N ARG A 214 -4.06 17.86 -23.72
CA ARG A 214 -3.53 19.14 -24.23
C ARG A 214 -4.60 19.97 -24.94
N GLN A 215 -5.50 19.35 -25.68
CA GLN A 215 -6.60 20.04 -26.37
C GLN A 215 -7.64 20.61 -25.38
N ALA A 216 -7.92 19.88 -24.32
CA ALA A 216 -8.87 20.29 -23.27
C ALA A 216 -8.28 21.28 -22.26
N GLY A 217 -6.96 21.37 -22.16
CA GLY A 217 -6.29 22.13 -21.09
C GLY A 217 -6.50 21.54 -19.69
N ILE A 218 -6.94 20.28 -19.60
CA ILE A 218 -7.17 19.54 -18.36
C ILE A 218 -6.25 18.34 -18.34
N PRO A 219 -5.49 18.10 -17.25
CA PRO A 219 -4.60 16.96 -17.17
C PRO A 219 -5.36 15.63 -17.19
N VAL A 220 -4.80 14.61 -17.82
CA VAL A 220 -5.19 13.22 -17.63
C VAL A 220 -4.18 12.54 -16.71
N LYS A 221 -4.65 11.88 -15.67
CA LYS A 221 -3.79 11.07 -14.81
C LYS A 221 -3.83 9.61 -15.25
N ILE A 222 -2.71 8.95 -15.11
CA ILE A 222 -2.52 7.55 -15.50
C ILE A 222 -2.18 6.73 -14.25
N ARG A 223 -3.03 5.77 -13.93
CA ARG A 223 -2.76 4.75 -12.91
C ARG A 223 -2.40 3.45 -13.59
N ALA A 224 -1.15 3.03 -13.50
CA ALA A 224 -0.70 1.73 -13.96
C ALA A 224 -1.11 0.66 -12.96
N CYS A 225 -1.98 -0.29 -13.36
CA CYS A 225 -2.57 -1.27 -12.44
C CYS A 225 -2.01 -2.67 -12.67
N ASP A 226 -1.21 -3.15 -11.73
CA ASP A 226 -0.81 -4.56 -11.62
C ASP A 226 -1.94 -5.38 -10.99
N THR A 227 -3.01 -5.54 -11.78
CA THR A 227 -4.29 -6.12 -11.34
C THR A 227 -4.15 -7.53 -10.79
N MET A 228 -3.18 -8.30 -11.28
CA MET A 228 -2.97 -9.70 -10.90
C MET A 228 -1.76 -9.91 -9.99
N GLY A 229 -1.11 -8.84 -9.52
CA GLY A 229 0.06 -8.93 -8.65
C GLY A 229 1.29 -9.58 -9.30
N TYR A 230 1.44 -9.49 -10.63
CA TYR A 230 2.51 -10.12 -11.41
C TYR A 230 3.62 -9.16 -11.83
N GLY A 231 3.58 -7.91 -11.41
CA GLY A 231 4.65 -6.96 -11.60
C GLY A 231 5.98 -7.46 -11.05
N ILE A 232 7.08 -7.11 -11.71
CA ILE A 232 8.43 -7.55 -11.35
C ILE A 232 9.32 -6.32 -11.11
N PRO A 233 9.91 -6.17 -9.91
CA PRO A 233 10.81 -5.07 -9.57
C PRO A 233 12.24 -5.29 -10.06
N TYR A 234 12.58 -6.49 -10.54
CA TYR A 234 13.95 -6.89 -10.84
C TYR A 234 14.52 -6.07 -12.00
N THR A 235 15.74 -5.60 -11.85
CA THR A 235 16.51 -4.99 -12.92
C THR A 235 16.56 -5.94 -14.14
N GLU A 236 16.42 -5.40 -15.34
CA GLU A 236 16.43 -6.14 -16.61
C GLU A 236 15.23 -7.09 -16.82
N ALA A 237 14.23 -7.06 -15.94
CA ALA A 237 12.96 -7.73 -16.24
C ALA A 237 12.31 -7.13 -17.48
N ALA A 238 11.75 -7.99 -18.33
CA ALA A 238 11.15 -7.55 -19.58
C ALA A 238 9.69 -7.12 -19.40
N LEU A 239 9.23 -6.22 -20.29
CA LEU A 239 7.81 -5.92 -20.48
C LEU A 239 7.07 -7.22 -20.93
N PRO A 240 5.79 -7.34 -20.60
CA PRO A 240 4.96 -6.36 -19.93
C PRO A 240 5.04 -6.39 -18.38
N ARG A 241 5.88 -7.23 -17.77
CA ARG A 241 5.93 -7.44 -16.32
C ARG A 241 6.86 -6.46 -15.58
N SER A 242 7.77 -5.79 -16.26
CA SER A 242 8.74 -4.88 -15.63
C SER A 242 8.07 -3.62 -15.10
N VAL A 243 8.03 -3.43 -13.78
CA VAL A 243 7.53 -2.19 -13.17
C VAL A 243 8.35 -0.98 -13.62
N ALA A 244 9.68 -1.07 -13.51
CA ALA A 244 10.59 -0.03 -13.98
C ALA A 244 10.38 0.29 -15.47
N GLY A 245 10.23 -0.76 -16.30
CA GLY A 245 10.00 -0.61 -17.75
C GLY A 245 8.67 0.06 -18.09
N ILE A 246 7.61 -0.27 -17.34
CA ILE A 246 6.28 0.36 -17.52
C ILE A 246 6.35 1.85 -17.17
N ILE A 247 6.84 2.19 -15.98
CA ILE A 247 6.90 3.59 -15.51
C ILE A 247 7.80 4.43 -16.42
N TYR A 248 9.00 3.95 -16.71
CA TYR A 248 9.91 4.60 -17.64
C TYR A 248 9.29 4.77 -19.03
N GLY A 249 8.65 3.73 -19.55
CA GLY A 249 8.05 3.76 -20.90
C GLY A 249 6.88 4.74 -21.02
N LEU A 250 6.02 4.86 -19.99
CA LEU A 250 4.94 5.85 -19.96
C LEU A 250 5.47 7.28 -19.96
N GLN A 251 6.59 7.54 -19.29
CA GLN A 251 7.23 8.85 -19.33
C GLN A 251 7.94 9.12 -20.66
N GLN A 252 8.74 8.18 -21.15
CA GLN A 252 9.60 8.39 -22.31
C GLN A 252 8.87 8.33 -23.66
N TYR A 253 7.85 7.49 -23.77
CA TYR A 253 7.14 7.27 -25.03
C TYR A 253 5.75 7.91 -25.09
N SER A 254 5.25 8.38 -23.94
CA SER A 254 3.91 8.99 -23.86
C SER A 254 3.90 10.33 -23.12
N ASP A 255 5.05 10.88 -22.79
CA ASP A 255 5.19 12.19 -22.12
C ASP A 255 4.28 12.35 -20.88
N VAL A 256 4.03 11.27 -20.14
CA VAL A 256 3.24 11.34 -18.90
C VAL A 256 4.10 12.02 -17.82
N PRO A 257 3.69 13.18 -17.29
CA PRO A 257 4.42 13.81 -16.19
C PRO A 257 4.38 12.95 -14.94
N SER A 258 5.44 12.99 -14.13
CA SER A 258 5.54 12.20 -12.90
C SER A 258 4.36 12.42 -11.96
N GLU A 259 3.91 13.66 -11.80
CA GLU A 259 2.77 14.05 -10.96
C GLU A 259 1.41 13.53 -11.47
N CYS A 260 1.36 13.10 -12.72
CA CYS A 260 0.19 12.44 -13.32
C CYS A 260 0.31 10.92 -13.40
N LEU A 261 1.38 10.33 -12.84
CA LEU A 261 1.66 8.91 -12.93
C LEU A 261 1.59 8.24 -11.55
N GLU A 262 0.78 7.21 -11.46
CA GLU A 262 0.50 6.47 -10.25
C GLU A 262 0.62 4.96 -10.48
N TRP A 263 1.11 4.23 -9.49
CA TRP A 263 1.14 2.78 -9.47
C TRP A 263 0.10 2.22 -8.50
N HIS A 264 -0.65 1.22 -8.93
CA HIS A 264 -1.54 0.40 -8.12
C HIS A 264 -1.20 -1.06 -8.32
N GLY A 265 -1.21 -1.87 -7.25
CA GLY A 265 -0.90 -3.29 -7.36
C GLY A 265 -1.54 -4.13 -6.28
N HIS A 266 -1.75 -5.41 -6.62
CA HIS A 266 -2.18 -6.44 -5.69
C HIS A 266 -1.00 -7.28 -5.20
N ASN A 267 -1.22 -8.04 -4.11
CA ASN A 267 -0.14 -8.72 -3.39
C ASN A 267 -0.08 -10.23 -3.64
N ASP A 268 -0.60 -10.70 -4.77
CA ASP A 268 -0.73 -12.12 -5.08
C ASP A 268 0.61 -12.88 -5.04
N PHE A 269 1.73 -12.20 -5.24
CA PHE A 269 3.08 -12.78 -5.20
C PHE A 269 4.02 -12.10 -4.19
N TYR A 270 3.47 -11.53 -3.11
CA TYR A 270 4.25 -10.85 -2.06
C TYR A 270 5.20 -9.76 -2.58
N LYS A 271 4.82 -9.05 -3.66
CA LYS A 271 5.64 -8.01 -4.28
C LYS A 271 4.99 -6.63 -4.27
N ALA A 272 3.82 -6.49 -3.68
CA ALA A 272 3.07 -5.23 -3.74
C ALA A 272 3.91 -4.04 -3.24
N VAL A 273 4.54 -4.14 -2.07
CA VAL A 273 5.36 -3.08 -1.48
C VAL A 273 6.57 -2.75 -2.34
N VAL A 274 7.39 -3.76 -2.69
CA VAL A 274 8.60 -3.53 -3.49
C VAL A 274 8.30 -3.04 -4.91
N ASN A 275 7.16 -3.43 -5.50
CA ASN A 275 6.72 -2.90 -6.78
C ASN A 275 6.32 -1.42 -6.67
N ALA A 276 5.66 -1.02 -5.57
CA ALA A 276 5.30 0.37 -5.30
C ALA A 276 6.55 1.25 -5.12
N SER A 277 7.51 0.82 -4.29
CA SER A 277 8.80 1.50 -4.12
C SER A 277 9.55 1.60 -5.45
N THR A 278 9.52 0.53 -6.25
CA THR A 278 10.13 0.54 -7.60
C THR A 278 9.45 1.58 -8.49
N ALA A 279 8.13 1.71 -8.43
CA ALA A 279 7.43 2.73 -9.23
C ALA A 279 7.87 4.16 -8.84
N TRP A 280 8.01 4.46 -7.56
CA TRP A 280 8.57 5.73 -7.09
C TRP A 280 9.99 5.95 -7.62
N LEU A 281 10.86 4.96 -7.46
CA LEU A 281 12.27 5.06 -7.87
C LEU A 281 12.45 5.32 -9.37
N TYR A 282 11.49 4.89 -10.19
CA TYR A 282 11.57 5.02 -11.64
C TYR A 282 10.69 6.11 -12.25
N GLY A 283 9.98 6.91 -11.42
CA GLY A 283 9.39 8.16 -11.90
C GLY A 283 7.90 8.36 -11.66
N ALA A 284 7.19 7.43 -11.03
CA ALA A 284 5.83 7.71 -10.56
C ALA A 284 5.87 8.55 -9.29
N CYS A 285 5.08 9.63 -9.20
CA CYS A 285 4.95 10.37 -7.94
C CYS A 285 4.04 9.64 -6.94
N ALA A 286 3.02 8.93 -7.42
CA ALA A 286 2.01 8.36 -6.56
C ALA A 286 2.05 6.82 -6.54
N VAL A 287 1.74 6.26 -5.37
CA VAL A 287 1.39 4.85 -5.20
C VAL A 287 0.05 4.73 -4.49
N ASN A 288 -0.79 3.81 -4.97
CA ASN A 288 -2.14 3.63 -4.46
C ASN A 288 -2.21 2.43 -3.53
N CYS A 289 -2.59 2.68 -2.30
CA CYS A 289 -2.51 1.76 -1.18
C CYS A 289 -3.87 1.59 -0.48
N SER A 290 -3.98 0.62 0.39
CA SER A 290 -5.08 0.51 1.35
C SER A 290 -4.55 0.27 2.77
N LEU A 291 -5.29 0.71 3.76
CA LEU A 291 -4.99 0.42 5.17
C LEU A 291 -4.97 -1.10 5.37
N LEU A 292 -3.95 -1.60 6.08
CA LEU A 292 -3.74 -3.02 6.35
C LEU A 292 -3.59 -3.89 5.08
N GLY A 293 -3.38 -3.26 3.93
CA GLY A 293 -3.35 -3.95 2.65
C GLY A 293 -4.69 -4.61 2.27
N ILE A 294 -5.81 -4.22 2.87
CA ILE A 294 -7.12 -4.82 2.61
C ILE A 294 -7.49 -4.63 1.12
N GLY A 295 -7.91 -5.69 0.47
CA GLY A 295 -8.31 -5.70 -0.93
C GLY A 295 -8.67 -7.09 -1.42
N GLU A 296 -9.16 -7.20 -2.65
CA GLU A 296 -9.57 -8.48 -3.21
C GLU A 296 -8.41 -9.50 -3.26
N ARG A 297 -8.74 -10.77 -3.17
CA ARG A 297 -7.82 -11.94 -3.19
C ARG A 297 -6.79 -11.86 -2.04
N THR A 298 -5.59 -11.42 -2.32
CA THR A 298 -4.47 -11.33 -1.37
C THR A 298 -4.20 -9.90 -0.89
N GLY A 299 -5.09 -8.98 -1.27
CA GLY A 299 -5.04 -7.58 -0.87
C GLY A 299 -4.23 -6.68 -1.79
N ASN A 300 -4.17 -5.43 -1.40
CA ASN A 300 -3.48 -4.32 -2.07
C ASN A 300 -2.11 -4.05 -1.44
N ILE A 301 -1.49 -2.96 -1.85
CA ILE A 301 -0.27 -2.42 -1.22
C ILE A 301 -0.65 -1.93 0.18
N PRO A 302 -0.05 -2.45 1.27
CA PRO A 302 -0.32 -1.96 2.62
C PRO A 302 0.15 -0.50 2.79
N LEU A 303 -0.76 0.38 3.19
CA LEU A 303 -0.48 1.81 3.32
C LEU A 303 0.59 2.09 4.38
N GLU A 304 0.48 1.41 5.51
CA GLU A 304 1.45 1.51 6.60
C GLU A 304 2.87 1.10 6.17
N ALA A 305 3.02 0.11 5.32
CA ALA A 305 4.31 -0.25 4.77
C ALA A 305 4.90 0.88 3.91
N MET A 306 4.06 1.55 3.12
CA MET A 306 4.50 2.66 2.27
C MET A 306 4.81 3.94 3.05
N VAL A 307 4.25 4.14 4.24
CA VAL A 307 4.68 5.19 5.17
C VAL A 307 6.15 4.99 5.58
N PHE A 308 6.55 3.76 5.92
CA PHE A 308 7.93 3.44 6.27
C PHE A 308 8.86 3.42 5.05
N GLU A 309 8.40 2.94 3.90
CA GLU A 309 9.14 3.03 2.63
C GLU A 309 9.41 4.50 2.25
N TYR A 310 8.40 5.37 2.38
CA TYR A 310 8.56 6.81 2.18
C TYR A 310 9.65 7.37 3.09
N ALA A 311 9.55 7.09 4.40
CA ALA A 311 10.53 7.56 5.37
C ALA A 311 11.94 7.04 5.07
N SER A 312 12.07 5.79 4.62
CA SER A 312 13.35 5.20 4.23
C SER A 312 13.96 5.88 3.00
N LEU A 313 13.16 6.20 1.99
CA LEU A 313 13.61 6.84 0.77
C LEU A 313 13.91 8.33 0.95
N ARG A 314 13.15 9.03 1.80
CA ARG A 314 13.27 10.47 2.03
C ARG A 314 14.17 10.83 3.20
N GLY A 315 14.44 9.88 4.10
CA GLY A 315 15.14 10.14 5.37
C GLY A 315 14.30 10.97 6.36
N SER A 316 13.01 11.12 6.13
CA SER A 316 12.09 11.94 6.92
C SER A 316 10.66 11.41 6.79
N LEU A 317 9.85 11.62 7.83
CA LEU A 317 8.40 11.37 7.80
C LEU A 317 7.61 12.54 7.20
N ASP A 318 8.24 13.69 7.00
CA ASP A 318 7.65 14.92 6.46
C ASP A 318 6.27 15.24 7.05
N GLY A 319 6.19 15.18 8.39
CA GLY A 319 4.99 15.50 9.17
C GLY A 319 3.95 14.40 9.28
N MET A 320 4.18 13.22 8.74
CA MET A 320 3.35 12.05 9.02
C MET A 320 3.50 11.61 10.48
N ASP A 321 2.41 11.12 11.07
CA ASP A 321 2.39 10.57 12.43
C ASP A 321 2.16 9.05 12.40
N PRO A 322 3.22 8.23 12.38
CA PRO A 322 3.08 6.78 12.28
C PRO A 322 2.51 6.14 13.56
N THR A 323 2.41 6.87 14.69
CA THR A 323 1.77 6.34 15.91
C THR A 323 0.30 6.01 15.67
N VAL A 324 -0.35 6.72 14.74
CA VAL A 324 -1.73 6.50 14.31
C VAL A 324 -1.94 5.11 13.69
N ILE A 325 -0.88 4.46 13.16
CA ILE A 325 -0.98 3.09 12.61
C ILE A 325 -1.45 2.09 13.67
N THR A 326 -1.00 2.22 14.89
CA THR A 326 -1.46 1.37 16.00
C THR A 326 -2.93 1.61 16.32
N GLU A 327 -3.38 2.87 16.36
CA GLU A 327 -4.79 3.20 16.58
C GLU A 327 -5.68 2.66 15.45
N ILE A 328 -5.21 2.71 14.20
CA ILE A 328 -5.89 2.13 13.05
C ILE A 328 -6.03 0.61 13.21
N ALA A 329 -4.95 -0.08 13.58
CA ALA A 329 -4.98 -1.53 13.79
C ALA A 329 -6.00 -1.90 14.88
N ASP A 330 -5.98 -1.20 16.00
CA ASP A 330 -6.91 -1.41 17.10
C ASP A 330 -8.36 -1.14 16.68
N TYR A 331 -8.60 -0.06 15.92
CA TYR A 331 -9.92 0.28 15.40
C TYR A 331 -10.45 -0.79 14.45
N PHE A 332 -9.62 -1.27 13.53
CA PHE A 332 -10.02 -2.33 12.60
C PHE A 332 -10.32 -3.65 13.32
N GLN A 333 -9.54 -4.00 14.34
CA GLN A 333 -9.79 -5.22 15.12
C GLN A 333 -11.07 -5.14 15.98
N HIS A 334 -11.26 -4.04 16.71
CA HIS A 334 -12.30 -3.97 17.72
C HIS A 334 -13.63 -3.39 17.22
N GLU A 335 -13.59 -2.41 16.30
CA GLU A 335 -14.78 -1.70 15.82
C GLU A 335 -15.26 -2.20 14.45
N ILE A 336 -14.35 -2.68 13.60
CA ILE A 336 -14.69 -3.23 12.28
C ILE A 336 -14.78 -4.75 12.35
N GLY A 337 -14.05 -5.38 13.29
CA GLY A 337 -14.00 -6.84 13.42
C GLY A 337 -13.07 -7.52 12.41
N TYR A 338 -12.08 -6.79 11.88
CA TYR A 338 -11.10 -7.33 10.95
C TYR A 338 -10.00 -8.07 11.72
N ASP A 339 -9.82 -9.36 11.46
CA ASP A 339 -8.79 -10.18 12.11
C ASP A 339 -7.41 -9.93 11.48
N ILE A 340 -6.54 -9.22 12.21
CA ILE A 340 -5.17 -8.95 11.78
C ILE A 340 -4.28 -10.13 12.20
N PRO A 341 -3.61 -10.84 11.26
CA PRO A 341 -2.69 -11.90 11.63
C PRO A 341 -1.60 -11.40 12.58
N PRO A 342 -1.28 -12.15 13.67
CA PRO A 342 -0.43 -11.64 14.75
C PRO A 342 0.96 -11.13 14.32
N MET A 343 1.53 -11.69 13.26
CA MET A 343 2.88 -11.35 12.78
C MET A 343 2.85 -10.37 11.59
N THR A 344 1.71 -9.75 11.26
CA THR A 344 1.64 -8.76 10.19
C THR A 344 2.57 -7.59 10.52
N PRO A 345 3.50 -7.19 9.63
CA PRO A 345 4.42 -6.10 9.89
C PRO A 345 3.70 -4.83 10.34
N PHE A 346 4.25 -4.15 11.32
CA PHE A 346 3.77 -2.88 11.94
C PHE A 346 2.45 -2.97 12.71
N VAL A 347 1.49 -3.75 12.28
CA VAL A 347 0.10 -3.75 12.79
C VAL A 347 -0.27 -5.01 13.59
N GLY A 348 0.36 -6.14 13.34
CA GLY A 348 0.11 -7.39 14.07
C GLY A 348 0.50 -7.27 15.54
N ARG A 349 -0.24 -7.92 16.45
CA ARG A 349 0.03 -7.83 17.90
C ARG A 349 1.43 -8.34 18.30
N ASP A 350 2.02 -9.23 17.50
CA ASP A 350 3.29 -9.89 17.77
C ASP A 350 4.42 -9.44 16.82
N PHE A 351 4.21 -8.39 16.01
CA PHE A 351 5.14 -8.01 14.94
C PHE A 351 6.57 -7.69 15.45
N ASN A 352 6.68 -7.19 16.69
CA ASN A 352 7.94 -6.84 17.35
C ASN A 352 8.21 -7.69 18.60
N ALA A 353 7.56 -8.86 18.69
CA ALA A 353 7.71 -9.77 19.83
C ALA A 353 8.84 -10.78 19.61
N THR A 354 9.62 -11.04 20.64
CA THR A 354 10.62 -12.13 20.67
C THR A 354 10.30 -13.16 21.73
N ARG A 355 10.74 -14.39 21.52
CA ARG A 355 10.54 -15.52 22.47
C ARG A 355 11.85 -16.13 22.94
N ALA A 356 12.90 -16.03 22.12
CA ALA A 356 14.19 -16.66 22.44
C ALA A 356 14.91 -15.94 23.57
N GLY A 357 15.39 -16.68 24.57
CA GLY A 357 16.07 -16.11 25.73
C GLY A 357 17.30 -15.28 25.38
N ILE A 358 18.05 -15.65 24.34
CA ILE A 358 19.20 -14.89 23.86
C ILE A 358 18.80 -13.52 23.28
N HIS A 359 17.66 -13.44 22.59
CA HIS A 359 17.14 -12.18 22.06
C HIS A 359 16.64 -11.29 23.20
N ALA A 360 15.95 -11.86 24.19
CA ALA A 360 15.50 -11.13 25.36
C ALA A 360 16.68 -10.61 26.21
N ASP A 361 17.78 -11.38 26.33
CA ASP A 361 19.00 -10.92 27.01
C ASP A 361 19.67 -9.76 26.27
N GLY A 362 19.58 -9.75 24.93
CA GLY A 362 20.02 -8.64 24.11
C GLY A 362 19.18 -7.38 24.36
N LEU A 363 17.85 -7.51 24.29
CA LEU A 363 16.93 -6.39 24.56
C LEU A 363 17.08 -5.79 25.96
N LEU A 364 17.40 -6.63 26.98
CA LEU A 364 17.70 -6.14 28.34
C LEU A 364 18.97 -5.30 28.40
N LYS A 365 19.94 -5.59 27.55
CA LYS A 365 21.21 -4.85 27.51
C LYS A 365 21.08 -3.57 26.71
N ASP A 366 20.49 -3.67 25.53
CA ASP A 366 20.23 -2.55 24.65
C ASP A 366 19.17 -2.96 23.63
N ALA A 367 18.10 -2.18 23.51
CA ALA A 367 17.02 -2.44 22.57
C ALA A 367 17.50 -2.43 21.09
N GLU A 368 18.49 -1.61 20.74
CA GLU A 368 19.03 -1.50 19.39
C GLU A 368 19.65 -2.81 18.86
N ILE A 369 19.97 -3.76 19.74
CA ILE A 369 20.49 -5.08 19.34
C ILE A 369 19.48 -5.85 18.49
N TYR A 370 18.18 -5.70 18.76
CA TYR A 370 17.10 -6.45 18.10
C TYR A 370 15.95 -5.58 17.58
N THR A 371 16.07 -4.25 17.66
CA THR A 371 15.15 -3.32 17.02
C THR A 371 15.94 -2.37 16.11
N ILE A 372 15.58 -2.32 14.82
CA ILE A 372 16.28 -1.47 13.85
C ILE A 372 15.81 -0.01 13.90
N PHE A 373 14.70 0.26 14.54
CA PHE A 373 14.18 1.58 14.84
C PHE A 373 13.36 1.54 16.14
N ASP A 374 13.16 2.69 16.75
CA ASP A 374 12.39 2.84 17.98
C ASP A 374 10.88 2.66 17.72
N THR A 375 10.40 1.44 17.95
CA THR A 375 8.99 1.08 17.74
C THR A 375 8.07 1.67 18.79
N GLU A 376 8.57 2.03 19.97
CA GLU A 376 7.78 2.75 20.97
C GLU A 376 7.52 4.18 20.52
N LYS A 377 8.56 4.88 20.08
CA LYS A 377 8.44 6.26 19.59
C LYS A 377 7.60 6.37 18.33
N LEU A 378 7.81 5.47 17.36
CA LEU A 378 7.19 5.59 16.03
C LEU A 378 5.83 4.90 15.91
N LEU A 379 5.53 3.94 16.79
CA LEU A 379 4.28 3.17 16.71
C LEU A 379 3.51 3.10 18.04
N ASN A 380 3.99 3.74 19.10
CA ASN A 380 3.48 3.53 20.46
C ASN A 380 3.49 2.03 20.90
N ARG A 381 4.45 1.26 20.35
CA ARG A 381 4.54 -0.19 20.57
C ARG A 381 5.97 -0.58 20.94
N PRO A 382 6.31 -0.61 22.24
CA PRO A 382 7.63 -1.04 22.68
C PRO A 382 7.90 -2.48 22.23
N ALA A 383 9.18 -2.80 22.06
CA ALA A 383 9.61 -4.18 21.81
C ALA A 383 9.09 -5.07 22.93
N SER A 384 8.61 -6.26 22.60
CA SER A 384 7.99 -7.16 23.57
C SER A 384 8.68 -8.51 23.62
N VAL A 385 8.56 -9.18 24.78
CA VAL A 385 9.01 -10.54 24.98
C VAL A 385 7.81 -11.39 25.39
N GLN A 386 7.55 -12.46 24.64
CA GLN A 386 6.55 -13.44 25.00
C GLN A 386 7.20 -14.55 25.84
N VAL A 387 6.57 -14.89 26.98
CA VAL A 387 7.04 -15.96 27.86
C VAL A 387 6.53 -17.30 27.34
N ALA A 388 7.47 -18.17 26.95
CA ALA A 388 7.22 -19.48 26.39
C ALA A 388 8.25 -20.49 26.89
N LYS A 389 8.18 -21.75 26.48
CA LYS A 389 9.13 -22.82 26.84
C LYS A 389 10.60 -22.40 26.66
N THR A 390 10.91 -21.67 25.61
CA THR A 390 12.27 -21.23 25.28
C THR A 390 12.70 -19.95 25.98
N SER A 391 11.83 -19.34 26.78
CA SER A 391 12.15 -18.10 27.50
C SER A 391 13.07 -18.41 28.69
N GLY A 392 14.24 -17.77 28.66
CA GLY A 392 15.18 -17.79 29.78
C GLY A 392 14.81 -16.77 30.87
N LEU A 393 15.62 -16.71 31.96
CA LEU A 393 15.46 -15.74 33.04
C LEU A 393 15.43 -14.28 32.52
N ALA A 394 16.26 -13.97 31.51
CA ALA A 394 16.28 -12.64 30.89
C ALA A 394 14.94 -12.25 30.24
N GLY A 395 14.27 -13.20 29.57
CA GLY A 395 12.96 -12.95 28.98
C GLY A 395 11.88 -12.65 30.00
N ILE A 396 11.89 -13.36 31.13
CA ILE A 396 10.94 -13.13 32.22
C ILE A 396 11.21 -11.78 32.90
N ALA A 397 12.47 -11.44 33.16
CA ALA A 397 12.83 -10.14 33.71
C ALA A 397 12.42 -8.99 32.78
N TYR A 398 12.71 -9.13 31.50
CA TYR A 398 12.29 -8.14 30.50
C TYR A 398 10.78 -7.96 30.48
N TRP A 399 10.03 -9.07 30.43
CA TRP A 399 8.56 -9.02 30.44
C TRP A 399 8.03 -8.29 31.70
N ILE A 400 8.57 -8.57 32.89
CA ILE A 400 8.15 -7.90 34.11
C ILE A 400 8.45 -6.39 34.01
N ASN A 401 9.68 -6.02 33.64
CA ASN A 401 10.07 -4.61 33.52
C ASN A 401 9.16 -3.84 32.58
N GLN A 402 8.81 -4.42 31.42
CA GLN A 402 7.89 -3.82 30.47
C GLN A 402 6.45 -3.76 31.00
N ASN A 403 5.92 -4.88 31.50
CA ASN A 403 4.53 -4.97 31.95
C ASN A 403 4.22 -4.00 33.11
N TYR A 404 5.17 -3.81 34.01
CA TYR A 404 5.03 -2.90 35.14
C TYR A 404 5.73 -1.55 34.95
N ARG A 405 6.23 -1.27 33.76
CA ARG A 405 6.90 -0.02 33.38
C ARG A 405 8.04 0.37 34.31
N LEU A 406 8.84 -0.61 34.71
CA LEU A 406 9.96 -0.40 35.60
C LEU A 406 11.15 0.21 34.83
N THR A 407 11.70 1.30 35.37
CA THR A 407 12.82 2.02 34.72
C THR A 407 13.94 2.31 35.72
N GLY A 408 15.17 2.47 35.28
CA GLY A 408 16.32 2.81 36.09
C GLY A 408 16.53 1.79 37.24
N ASP A 409 16.73 2.28 38.44
CA ASP A 409 17.00 1.44 39.64
C ASP A 409 15.81 0.55 40.06
N ALA A 410 14.61 0.83 39.54
CA ALA A 410 13.44 0.00 39.79
C ALA A 410 13.38 -1.26 38.91
N GLN A 411 14.18 -1.33 37.85
CA GLN A 411 14.24 -2.52 37.01
C GLN A 411 14.77 -3.72 37.76
N ILE A 412 14.15 -4.86 37.52
CA ILE A 412 14.62 -6.14 38.06
C ILE A 412 15.50 -6.86 37.05
N ASP A 413 16.54 -7.51 37.53
CA ASP A 413 17.43 -8.31 36.72
C ASP A 413 17.05 -9.79 36.71
N LYS A 414 17.70 -10.56 35.87
CA LYS A 414 17.46 -12.00 35.71
C LYS A 414 17.79 -12.85 36.95
N ARG A 415 18.41 -12.28 38.03
CA ARG A 415 18.74 -12.95 39.26
C ARG A 415 17.74 -12.65 40.36
N ASP A 416 16.78 -11.79 40.11
CA ASP A 416 15.73 -11.47 41.06
C ASP A 416 14.99 -12.76 41.51
N PRO A 417 14.75 -12.95 42.84
CA PRO A 417 14.06 -14.14 43.33
C PRO A 417 12.70 -14.40 42.65
N LEU A 418 11.96 -13.35 42.31
CA LEU A 418 10.69 -13.47 41.59
C LEU A 418 10.88 -14.05 40.19
N VAL A 419 11.92 -13.60 39.47
CA VAL A 419 12.23 -14.11 38.13
C VAL A 419 12.59 -15.60 38.17
N LEU A 420 13.36 -16.00 39.18
CA LEU A 420 13.72 -17.42 39.43
C LEU A 420 12.49 -18.27 39.73
N ALA A 421 11.60 -17.78 40.61
CA ALA A 421 10.36 -18.48 40.97
C ALA A 421 9.40 -18.61 39.79
N LEU A 422 9.23 -17.53 38.98
CA LEU A 422 8.43 -17.57 37.74
C LEU A 422 9.00 -18.53 36.74
N LYS A 423 10.34 -18.59 36.58
CA LYS A 423 10.95 -19.53 35.65
C LYS A 423 10.65 -20.98 36.04
N GLY A 424 10.74 -21.31 37.35
CA GLY A 424 10.37 -22.64 37.85
C GLY A 424 8.92 -23.00 37.53
N TRP A 425 7.99 -22.04 37.71
CA TRP A 425 6.59 -22.25 37.37
C TRP A 425 6.40 -22.40 35.84
N VAL A 426 7.03 -21.56 35.02
CA VAL A 426 6.98 -21.67 33.52
C VAL A 426 7.46 -23.05 33.08
N ASP A 427 8.58 -23.55 33.66
CA ASP A 427 9.09 -24.86 33.27
C ASP A 427 8.12 -25.98 33.64
N ALA A 428 7.52 -25.92 34.84
CA ALA A 428 6.51 -26.89 35.26
C ALA A 428 5.29 -26.94 34.35
N GLU A 429 4.77 -25.77 33.95
CA GLU A 429 3.65 -25.68 32.99
C GLU A 429 3.95 -26.43 31.65
N TYR A 430 5.19 -26.30 31.12
CA TYR A 430 5.58 -26.99 29.91
C TYR A 430 5.96 -28.45 30.10
N GLU A 431 6.42 -28.85 31.29
CA GLU A 431 6.61 -30.25 31.64
C GLU A 431 5.27 -30.98 31.77
N ASP A 432 4.22 -30.30 32.25
CA ASP A 432 2.84 -30.78 32.29
C ASP A 432 2.14 -30.81 30.91
N GLY A 433 2.87 -30.49 29.81
CA GLY A 433 2.38 -30.64 28.45
C GLY A 433 1.78 -29.39 27.81
N ARG A 434 1.95 -28.23 28.40
CA ARG A 434 1.51 -26.97 27.78
C ARG A 434 2.18 -26.75 26.41
N GLN A 435 1.39 -26.29 25.41
CA GLN A 435 1.87 -26.01 24.05
C GLN A 435 1.72 -24.53 23.65
N THR A 436 1.01 -23.73 24.44
CA THR A 436 0.76 -22.31 24.18
C THR A 436 1.72 -21.41 24.96
N VAL A 437 1.95 -20.18 24.45
CA VAL A 437 2.62 -19.14 25.24
C VAL A 437 1.84 -18.84 26.52
N ILE A 438 2.52 -18.39 27.57
CA ILE A 438 1.86 -17.95 28.79
C ILE A 438 1.35 -16.53 28.58
N SER A 439 0.06 -16.32 28.78
CA SER A 439 -0.56 -15.02 28.61
C SER A 439 -0.15 -14.04 29.70
N SER A 440 -0.20 -12.73 29.40
CA SER A 440 0.03 -11.69 30.40
C SER A 440 -0.91 -11.81 31.61
N LYS A 441 -2.15 -12.26 31.39
CA LYS A 441 -3.11 -12.49 32.48
C LYS A 441 -2.63 -13.58 33.45
N GLU A 442 -2.12 -14.69 32.93
CA GLU A 442 -1.58 -15.78 33.73
C GLU A 442 -0.31 -15.36 34.45
N LEU A 443 0.59 -14.64 33.77
CA LEU A 443 1.80 -14.11 34.40
C LEU A 443 1.49 -13.14 35.54
N ASN A 444 0.56 -12.20 35.32
CA ASN A 444 0.15 -11.24 36.34
C ASN A 444 -0.50 -11.95 37.54
N ALA A 445 -1.34 -12.95 37.33
CA ALA A 445 -1.93 -13.74 38.41
C ALA A 445 -0.85 -14.46 39.20
N LYS A 446 0.13 -15.08 38.52
CA LYS A 446 1.22 -15.80 39.20
C LYS A 446 2.17 -14.86 39.95
N ILE A 447 2.44 -13.69 39.43
CA ILE A 447 3.21 -12.65 40.11
C ILE A 447 2.50 -12.17 41.38
N ALA A 448 1.18 -11.94 41.31
CA ALA A 448 0.40 -11.56 42.50
C ALA A 448 0.42 -12.63 43.60
N GLU A 449 0.48 -13.92 43.22
CA GLU A 449 0.65 -15.04 44.15
C GLU A 449 2.05 -15.08 44.77
N LEU A 450 3.11 -14.97 43.94
CA LEU A 450 4.50 -15.12 44.33
C LEU A 450 5.07 -13.89 45.08
N ALA A 451 4.59 -12.71 44.77
CA ALA A 451 5.07 -11.44 45.31
C ALA A 451 3.90 -10.48 45.58
N PRO A 452 3.02 -10.78 46.53
CA PRO A 452 1.85 -9.95 46.83
C PRO A 452 2.24 -8.50 47.14
N GLY A 453 1.63 -7.55 46.41
CA GLY A 453 1.82 -6.12 46.66
C GLY A 453 3.17 -5.54 46.19
N ARG A 454 4.03 -6.32 45.54
CA ARG A 454 5.32 -5.82 45.04
C ARG A 454 5.17 -4.82 43.91
N PHE A 455 4.16 -4.97 43.06
CA PHE A 455 3.87 -4.06 41.97
C PHE A 455 2.43 -3.56 42.07
N ALA A 456 2.20 -2.30 41.71
CA ALA A 456 0.83 -1.79 41.55
C ALA A 456 0.13 -2.57 40.44
N GLN A 457 -1.17 -2.89 40.60
CA GLN A 457 -1.95 -3.48 39.50
C GLN A 457 -2.04 -2.46 38.35
N VAL A 458 -1.63 -2.87 37.19
CA VAL A 458 -1.72 -2.09 35.91
C VAL A 458 -3.09 -2.27 35.28
#